data_554a8b8d10ebee5080b89d0ae14a52fb
#
_entry.id   554a8b8d10ebee5080b89d0ae14a52fb
#
_cell.length_a   1.000
_cell.length_b   1.000
_cell.length_c   1.000
_cell.angle_alpha   90.00
_cell.angle_beta   90.00
_cell.angle_gamma   90.00
#
_symmetry.space_group_name_H-M   'P 1'
#
loop_
_entity.id
_entity.type
_entity.pdbx_description
1 polymer ?
#
loop_
_entity_poly.entity_id
_entity_poly.type
_entity_poly.pdbx_seq_one_letter_code
_entity_poly.pdbx_strand_id
1 'polypeptide(L)'
;MLLTIDVGNTQTVLGLFSGNDLTDHWRIATVAERTADELALLVRQFLAVPGERELLSITGVAISSGVPRVTSELRDMTVLVFGFAPLVIEPGVRTGMPILYDNPKEVGADRIAN
;
A
#
# COMPACT_ATOMS: atom_id res chain seq x y z
N MET A 1 -5.78 5.23 10.93
CA MET A 1 -6.00 5.08 9.49
C MET A 1 -5.25 3.86 8.99
N LEU A 2 -5.70 3.29 7.90
CA LEU A 2 -5.10 2.11 7.28
C LEU A 2 -4.47 2.51 5.94
N LEU A 3 -3.22 2.13 5.74
CA LEU A 3 -2.55 2.28 4.45
C LEU A 3 -2.56 0.93 3.75
N THR A 4 -3.10 0.89 2.53
CA THR A 4 -3.08 -0.32 1.72
C THR A 4 -2.11 -0.14 0.56
N ILE A 5 -1.41 -1.20 0.21
CA ILE A 5 -0.44 -1.18 -0.89
C ILE A 5 -0.70 -2.42 -1.75
N ASP A 6 -1.11 -2.19 -2.98
CA ASP A 6 -1.36 -3.26 -3.92
C ASP A 6 -0.30 -3.22 -5.02
N VAL A 7 0.51 -4.25 -5.09
CA VAL A 7 1.64 -4.32 -6.01
C VAL A 7 1.28 -5.18 -7.21
N GLY A 8 1.07 -4.53 -8.34
CA GLY A 8 0.93 -5.20 -9.62
C GLY A 8 2.28 -5.27 -10.33
N ASN A 9 2.32 -5.91 -11.47
CA ASN A 9 3.57 -6.07 -12.22
C ASN A 9 4.13 -4.75 -12.75
N THR A 10 3.27 -3.81 -13.08
CA THR A 10 3.68 -2.55 -13.67
C THR A 10 3.37 -1.35 -12.79
N GLN A 11 2.35 -1.43 -11.97
CA GLN A 11 1.93 -0.33 -11.12
C GLN A 11 1.67 -0.80 -9.70
N THR A 12 2.02 0.06 -8.76
CA THR A 12 1.73 -0.13 -7.34
C THR A 12 0.78 0.97 -6.91
N VAL A 13 -0.34 0.58 -6.31
CA VAL A 13 -1.37 1.51 -5.88
C VAL A 13 -1.39 1.56 -4.36
N LEU A 14 -1.28 2.77 -3.82
CA LEU A 14 -1.38 3.00 -2.39
C LEU A 14 -2.73 3.66 -2.10
N GLY A 15 -3.39 3.21 -1.06
CA GLY A 15 -4.67 3.78 -0.64
C GLY A 15 -4.66 4.07 0.84
N LEU A 16 -5.26 5.19 1.20
CA LEU A 16 -5.36 5.59 2.59
C LEU A 16 -6.82 5.56 3.00
N PHE A 17 -7.13 4.76 4.02
CA PHE A 17 -8.50 4.58 4.50
C PHE A 17 -8.67 5.14 5.89
N SER A 18 -9.78 5.83 6.08
CA SER A 18 -10.28 6.21 7.40
C SER A 18 -11.58 5.45 7.58
N GLY A 19 -11.57 4.43 8.44
CA GLY A 19 -12.69 3.49 8.50
C GLY A 19 -12.86 2.78 7.16
N ASN A 20 -14.05 2.89 6.57
CA ASN A 20 -14.34 2.29 5.27
C ASN A 20 -14.18 3.28 4.11
N ASP A 21 -13.78 4.50 4.40
CA ASP A 21 -13.69 5.53 3.38
C ASP A 21 -12.27 5.64 2.85
N LEU A 22 -12.14 5.57 1.53
CA LEU A 22 -10.87 5.84 0.86
C LEU A 22 -10.70 7.36 0.80
N THR A 23 -9.77 7.87 1.61
CA THR A 23 -9.57 9.31 1.72
C THR A 23 -8.56 9.85 0.74
N ASP A 24 -7.63 9.01 0.31
CA ASP A 24 -6.64 9.40 -0.69
C ASP A 24 -6.02 8.16 -1.32
N HIS A 25 -5.44 8.32 -2.47
CA HIS A 25 -4.73 7.22 -3.12
C HIS A 25 -3.66 7.77 -4.06
N TRP A 26 -2.65 6.94 -4.30
CA TRP A 26 -1.52 7.29 -5.15
C TRP A 26 -1.11 6.08 -5.97
N ARG A 27 -0.41 6.35 -7.04
CA ARG A 27 0.04 5.30 -7.95
C ARG A 27 1.49 5.57 -8.32
N ILE A 28 2.29 4.53 -8.25
CA ILE A 28 3.68 4.61 -8.67
C ILE A 28 3.98 3.44 -9.61
N ALA A 29 5.05 3.57 -10.38
CA ALA A 29 5.53 2.46 -11.18
C ALA A 29 6.06 1.36 -10.25
N THR A 30 5.83 0.10 -10.61
CA THR A 30 6.44 -1.00 -9.88
C THR A 30 7.86 -1.17 -10.39
N VAL A 31 8.82 -0.90 -9.53
CA VAL A 31 10.25 -1.02 -9.83
C VAL A 31 10.85 -1.96 -8.80
N ALA A 32 11.22 -3.16 -9.25
CA ALA A 32 11.67 -4.20 -8.33
C ALA A 32 12.97 -3.84 -7.60
N GLU A 33 13.74 -2.94 -8.16
CA GLU A 33 15.03 -2.53 -7.60
C GLU A 33 14.92 -1.43 -6.55
N ARG A 34 13.73 -0.89 -6.29
CA ARG A 34 13.62 0.12 -5.25
C ARG A 34 13.91 -0.45 -3.88
N THR A 35 14.69 0.31 -3.13
CA THR A 35 15.04 -0.07 -1.76
C THR A 35 13.97 0.37 -0.79
N ALA A 36 14.00 -0.19 0.41
CA ALA A 36 13.10 0.25 1.49
C ALA A 36 13.26 1.74 1.77
N ASP A 37 14.46 2.27 1.67
CA ASP A 37 14.72 3.69 1.89
C ASP A 37 14.02 4.57 0.85
N GLU A 38 14.07 4.17 -0.42
CA GLU A 38 13.38 4.90 -1.48
C GLU A 38 11.87 4.86 -1.28
N LEU A 39 11.34 3.70 -0.93
CA LEU A 39 9.92 3.54 -0.67
C LEU A 39 9.50 4.35 0.56
N ALA A 40 10.34 4.41 1.58
CA ALA A 40 10.07 5.22 2.76
C ALA A 40 9.96 6.71 2.41
N LEU A 41 10.86 7.18 1.54
CA LEU A 41 10.82 8.57 1.09
C LEU A 41 9.52 8.87 0.35
N LEU A 42 9.12 8.00 -0.56
CA LEU A 42 7.88 8.17 -1.32
C LEU A 42 6.65 8.19 -0.42
N VAL A 43 6.58 7.24 0.51
CA VAL A 43 5.43 7.14 1.41
C VAL A 43 5.35 8.37 2.32
N ARG A 44 6.48 8.81 2.86
CA ARG A 44 6.50 10.01 3.69
C ARG A 44 6.03 11.23 2.93
N GLN A 45 6.45 11.37 1.68
CA GLN A 45 6.02 12.49 0.85
C GLN A 45 4.54 12.44 0.53
N PHE A 46 4.00 11.27 0.21
CA PHE A 46 2.58 11.14 -0.04
C PHE A 46 1.76 11.51 1.19
N LEU A 47 2.16 11.05 2.35
CA LEU A 47 1.42 11.29 3.57
C LEU A 47 1.60 12.72 4.11
N ALA A 48 2.63 13.40 3.69
CA ALA A 48 2.87 14.77 4.12
C ALA A 48 2.01 15.79 3.35
N VAL A 49 1.43 15.40 2.24
CA VAL A 49 0.60 16.29 1.42
C VAL A 49 -0.86 15.88 1.62
N PRO A 50 -1.72 16.79 2.02
CA PRO A 50 -1.57 18.23 2.20
C PRO A 50 -1.03 18.71 3.56
N GLY A 51 -0.30 17.93 4.27
CA GLY A 51 0.36 18.39 5.49
C GLY A 51 -0.39 18.16 6.78
N GLU A 52 -1.61 17.71 6.69
CA GLU A 52 -2.43 17.48 7.87
C GLU A 52 -2.43 16.05 8.34
N ARG A 53 -1.90 15.16 7.49
CA ARG A 53 -1.82 13.77 7.84
C ARG A 53 -0.52 13.52 8.55
N GLU A 54 -0.63 12.84 9.65
CA GLU A 54 0.54 12.51 10.43
C GLU A 54 0.81 11.02 10.30
N LEU A 55 2.09 10.68 10.25
CA LEU A 55 2.49 9.28 10.18
C LEU A 55 1.94 8.48 11.36
N LEU A 56 1.79 9.14 12.52
CA LEU A 56 1.26 8.52 13.70
C LEU A 56 -0.21 8.14 13.60
N SER A 57 -0.94 8.72 12.67
CA SER A 57 -2.34 8.37 12.46
C SER A 57 -2.50 7.05 11.72
N ILE A 58 -1.44 6.53 11.13
CA ILE A 58 -1.46 5.24 10.45
C ILE A 58 -1.26 4.15 11.49
N THR A 59 -2.29 3.32 11.68
CA THR A 59 -2.27 2.26 12.69
C THR A 59 -2.14 0.86 12.09
N GLY A 60 -2.20 0.77 10.78
CA GLY A 60 -2.03 -0.50 10.10
C GLY A 60 -1.59 -0.31 8.66
N VAL A 61 -0.88 -1.26 8.14
CA VAL A 61 -0.47 -1.32 6.75
C VAL A 61 -0.77 -2.72 6.23
N ALA A 62 -1.47 -2.78 5.10
CA ALA A 62 -1.80 -4.06 4.47
C ALA A 62 -1.21 -4.06 3.06
N ILE A 63 -0.51 -5.12 2.73
CA ILE A 63 0.20 -5.26 1.46
C ILE A 63 -0.33 -6.48 0.71
N SER A 64 -0.76 -6.28 -0.52
CA SER A 64 -1.08 -7.37 -1.44
C SER A 64 -0.07 -7.31 -2.58
N SER A 65 0.70 -8.37 -2.75
CA SER A 65 1.80 -8.35 -3.73
C SER A 65 2.08 -9.74 -4.27
N GLY A 66 2.20 -9.83 -5.59
CA GLY A 66 2.69 -11.01 -6.27
C GLY A 66 4.17 -10.92 -6.64
N VAL A 67 4.89 -9.91 -6.15
CA VAL A 67 6.29 -9.69 -6.48
C VAL A 67 7.11 -9.78 -5.19
N PRO A 68 7.68 -10.96 -4.88
CA PRO A 68 8.32 -11.18 -3.57
C PRO A 68 9.42 -10.19 -3.21
N ARG A 69 10.19 -9.78 -4.19
CA ARG A 69 11.26 -8.81 -3.95
C ARG A 69 10.72 -7.47 -3.49
N VAL A 70 9.65 -7.01 -4.11
CA VAL A 70 9.00 -5.77 -3.70
C VAL A 70 8.36 -5.91 -2.32
N THR A 71 7.75 -7.07 -2.07
CA THR A 71 7.14 -7.35 -0.77
C THR A 71 8.15 -7.23 0.36
N SER A 72 9.34 -7.79 0.17
CA SER A 72 10.39 -7.74 1.18
C SER A 72 10.80 -6.30 1.49
N GLU A 73 10.98 -5.48 0.47
CA GLU A 73 11.35 -4.08 0.66
C GLU A 73 10.22 -3.28 1.30
N LEU A 74 8.98 -3.59 0.96
CA LEU A 74 7.82 -2.92 1.58
C LEU A 74 7.67 -3.29 3.05
N ARG A 75 7.99 -4.53 3.43
CA ARG A 75 8.01 -4.92 4.85
C ARG A 75 9.02 -4.09 5.61
N ASP A 76 10.22 -3.97 5.07
CA ASP A 76 11.28 -3.19 5.70
C ASP A 76 10.91 -1.72 5.77
N MET A 77 10.32 -1.18 4.71
CA MET A 77 9.83 0.19 4.68
C MET A 77 8.79 0.45 5.76
N THR A 78 7.87 -0.49 5.95
CA THR A 78 6.79 -0.32 6.94
C THR A 78 7.36 -0.21 8.33
N VAL A 79 8.31 -1.07 8.68
CA VAL A 79 8.96 -1.00 9.98
C VAL A 79 9.75 0.29 10.12
N LEU A 80 10.43 0.69 9.06
CA LEU A 80 11.25 1.91 9.08
C LEU A 80 10.40 3.16 9.29
N VAL A 81 9.26 3.27 8.61
CA VAL A 81 8.44 4.47 8.66
C VAL A 81 7.48 4.47 9.85
N PHE A 82 6.85 3.35 10.12
CA PHE A 82 5.76 3.27 11.10
C PHE A 82 6.12 2.56 12.39
N GLY A 83 7.17 1.76 12.39
CA GLY A 83 7.61 1.06 13.58
C GLY A 83 6.88 -0.24 13.89
N PHE A 84 6.08 -0.74 12.95
CA PHE A 84 5.39 -2.02 13.11
C PHE A 84 5.42 -2.79 11.79
N ALA A 85 5.13 -4.09 11.87
CA ALA A 85 5.10 -4.95 10.69
C ALA A 85 3.78 -4.83 9.95
N PRO A 86 3.78 -4.95 8.62
CA PRO A 86 2.54 -4.94 7.86
C PRO A 86 1.85 -6.29 7.87
N LEU A 87 0.57 -6.29 7.55
CA LEU A 87 -0.14 -7.50 7.18
C LEU A 87 0.10 -7.74 5.69
N VAL A 88 0.67 -8.89 5.35
CA VAL A 88 0.93 -9.25 3.95
C VAL A 88 -0.09 -10.27 3.51
N ILE A 89 -0.73 -10.01 2.39
CA ILE A 89 -1.83 -10.80 1.85
C ILE A 89 -1.42 -11.33 0.49
N GLU A 90 -1.60 -12.63 0.29
CA GLU A 90 -1.40 -13.21 -1.03
C GLU A 90 -2.48 -12.70 -1.98
N PRO A 91 -2.13 -12.39 -3.23
CA PRO A 91 -3.13 -11.97 -4.21
C PRO A 91 -4.25 -12.98 -4.33
N GLY A 92 -5.48 -12.50 -4.36
CA GLY A 92 -6.65 -13.35 -4.49
C GLY A 92 -7.18 -13.91 -3.19
N VAL A 93 -6.49 -13.74 -2.08
CA VAL A 93 -6.96 -14.22 -0.79
C VAL A 93 -7.97 -13.22 -0.23
N ARG A 94 -9.09 -13.73 0.25
CA ARG A 94 -10.11 -12.91 0.91
C ARG A 94 -9.79 -12.79 2.38
N THR A 95 -9.72 -11.58 2.85
CA THR A 95 -9.30 -11.33 4.23
C THR A 95 -10.33 -10.57 5.04
N GLY A 96 -11.37 -10.06 4.40
CA GLY A 96 -12.35 -9.22 5.08
C GLY A 96 -11.90 -7.79 5.30
N MET A 97 -10.68 -7.45 4.94
CA MET A 97 -10.24 -6.08 5.08
C MET A 97 -10.86 -5.22 3.98
N PRO A 98 -10.94 -3.90 4.19
CA PRO A 98 -11.44 -3.02 3.13
C PRO A 98 -10.59 -3.18 1.88
N ILE A 99 -11.25 -3.41 0.77
CA ILE A 99 -10.55 -3.61 -0.48
C ILE A 99 -10.35 -2.25 -1.11
N LEU A 100 -9.13 -1.99 -1.53
CA LEU A 100 -8.82 -0.78 -2.27
C LEU A 100 -9.72 -0.68 -3.51
N TYR A 101 -10.19 -1.80 -3.99
CA TYR A 101 -10.98 -1.93 -5.19
C TYR A 101 -12.36 -2.48 -4.88
N ASP A 102 -13.16 -1.72 -4.19
CA ASP A 102 -14.55 -2.10 -4.01
C ASP A 102 -15.34 -1.92 -5.31
N ASN A 103 -14.77 -1.22 -6.29
CA ASN A 103 -15.31 -1.13 -7.63
C ASN A 103 -14.30 -1.72 -8.62
N PRO A 104 -14.48 -3.00 -9.02
CA PRO A 104 -13.54 -3.67 -9.92
C PRO A 104 -13.32 -2.96 -11.25
N LYS A 105 -14.29 -2.19 -11.70
CA LYS A 105 -14.19 -1.52 -12.99
C LYS A 105 -13.12 -0.45 -13.02
N GLU A 106 -12.79 0.12 -11.87
CA GLU A 106 -11.82 1.19 -11.81
C GLU A 106 -10.41 0.70 -12.01
N VAL A 107 -10.14 -0.51 -11.59
CA VAL A 107 -8.78 -1.04 -11.57
C VAL A 107 -8.64 -2.28 -12.42
N GLY A 108 -9.73 -2.77 -12.96
CA GLY A 108 -9.73 -4.01 -13.70
C GLY A 108 -9.69 -5.22 -12.78
N ALA A 109 -10.35 -6.28 -13.19
CA ALA A 109 -10.46 -7.48 -12.36
C ALA A 109 -9.10 -8.14 -12.13
N ASP A 110 -8.22 -8.06 -13.09
CA ASP A 110 -6.88 -8.61 -12.98
C ASP A 110 -6.08 -7.95 -11.87
N ARG A 111 -6.30 -6.68 -11.64
CA ARG A 111 -5.57 -5.97 -10.58
C ARG A 111 -6.06 -6.35 -9.20
N ILE A 112 -7.31 -6.70 -9.07
CA ILE A 112 -7.82 -7.16 -7.80
C ILE A 112 -7.17 -8.47 -7.44
N ALA A 113 -6.86 -9.27 -8.43
CA ALA A 113 -6.24 -10.56 -8.23
C ALA A 113 -4.75 -10.47 -7.98
N ASN A 114 -4.15 -9.35 -8.24
CA ASN A 114 -2.70 -9.19 -8.04
C ASN A 114 -2.33 -9.23 -6.57
#